data_ef49fc6dc19182a224459e2e65cd4620
#
_entry.id   ef49fc6dc19182a224459e2e65cd4620
#
_cell.length_a   1.000
_cell.length_b   1.000
_cell.length_c   1.000
_cell.angle_alpha   90.00
_cell.angle_beta   90.00
_cell.angle_gamma   90.00
#
_symmetry.space_group_name_H-M   'P 1'
#
loop_
_entity.id
_entity.type
_entity.pdbx_description
1 polymer ?
#
loop_
_entity_poly.entity_id
_entity_poly.type
_entity_poly.pdbx_seq_one_letter_code
_entity_poly.pdbx_strand_id
1 'polypeptide(L)'
;MTVSHTLSAEGVTLSYGDRTIIDTLDLQISPGKITTIVGANGCGKSTLLRSLARLLSPSAGQVVLDGKSVHARPTKEVARILGLLPQSPVAPEGIAVADLVGRGRHPHQKVLARWSAHDYEVVADALAATGTTELADRSVDELSGGQRQRVWIAMALAQETDILLLDEPTTFLDVAHQVEVLDLLTDLSVSRGTTIVMVLHDLNLAARYADELVAMKEGRVHAIGAPQDVVTAALVEEVFGLANQITIDPVSGKPMVTPIGRHHVR
;
A
#
# COMPACT_ATOMS: atom_id res chain seq x y z
N MET A 1 0.55 24.60 -4.82
CA MET A 1 -0.13 23.65 -5.73
C MET A 1 0.64 22.35 -5.62
N THR A 2 0.05 21.33 -5.04
CA THR A 2 0.60 19.96 -5.01
C THR A 2 0.64 19.45 -6.45
N VAL A 3 1.80 19.02 -6.90
CA VAL A 3 1.94 18.39 -8.24
C VAL A 3 1.24 17.04 -8.16
N SER A 4 0.18 16.84 -8.94
CA SER A 4 -0.53 15.57 -9.00
C SER A 4 0.20 14.66 -9.98
N HIS A 5 0.87 13.63 -9.45
CA HIS A 5 1.53 12.60 -10.26
C HIS A 5 0.53 11.54 -10.74
N THR A 6 0.72 11.03 -11.96
CA THR A 6 -0.07 9.96 -12.55
C THR A 6 0.72 8.66 -12.59
N LEU A 7 0.13 7.56 -12.16
CA LEU A 7 0.73 6.22 -12.19
C LEU A 7 -0.21 5.24 -12.89
N SER A 8 0.30 4.50 -13.87
CA SER A 8 -0.48 3.47 -14.58
C SER A 8 0.37 2.24 -14.90
N ALA A 9 -0.29 1.11 -15.05
CA ALA A 9 0.20 -0.09 -15.71
C ALA A 9 -0.48 -0.19 -17.08
N GLU A 10 0.29 -0.36 -18.16
CA GLU A 10 -0.18 -0.37 -19.54
C GLU A 10 0.23 -1.69 -20.20
N GLY A 11 -0.74 -2.59 -20.38
CA GLY A 11 -0.56 -3.91 -20.98
C GLY A 11 0.49 -4.77 -20.29
N VAL A 12 0.65 -4.65 -18.95
CA VAL A 12 1.74 -5.30 -18.24
C VAL A 12 1.55 -6.81 -18.15
N THR A 13 2.61 -7.56 -18.50
CA THR A 13 2.74 -8.99 -18.25
C THR A 13 3.86 -9.21 -17.23
N LEU A 14 3.56 -9.88 -16.12
CA LEU A 14 4.46 -10.08 -14.99
C LEU A 14 4.66 -11.57 -14.72
N SER A 15 5.94 -11.98 -14.62
CA SER A 15 6.30 -13.38 -14.44
C SER A 15 7.42 -13.55 -13.41
N TYR A 16 7.48 -14.71 -12.77
CA TYR A 16 8.61 -15.20 -12.01
C TYR A 16 9.17 -16.44 -12.71
N GLY A 17 10.34 -16.30 -13.33
CA GLY A 17 10.85 -17.33 -14.24
C GLY A 17 9.84 -17.60 -15.36
N ASP A 18 9.50 -18.87 -15.58
CA ASP A 18 8.57 -19.27 -16.63
C ASP A 18 7.09 -19.15 -16.24
N ARG A 19 6.79 -18.80 -14.98
CA ARG A 19 5.41 -18.70 -14.48
C ARG A 19 4.88 -17.28 -14.64
N THR A 20 3.95 -17.09 -15.57
CA THR A 20 3.18 -15.84 -15.68
C THR A 20 2.16 -15.75 -14.56
N ILE A 21 2.15 -14.62 -13.86
CA ILE A 21 1.24 -14.30 -12.75
C ILE A 21 0.17 -13.31 -13.21
N ILE A 22 0.55 -12.34 -14.03
CA ILE A 22 -0.34 -11.33 -14.61
C ILE A 22 -0.09 -11.32 -16.10
N ASP A 23 -1.16 -11.38 -16.86
CA ASP A 23 -1.12 -11.38 -18.32
C ASP A 23 -1.94 -10.22 -18.87
N THR A 24 -1.25 -9.29 -19.54
CA THR A 24 -1.82 -8.14 -20.26
C THR A 24 -2.81 -7.33 -19.40
N LEU A 25 -2.31 -6.74 -18.31
CA LEU A 25 -3.13 -5.96 -17.39
C LEU A 25 -2.96 -4.46 -17.62
N ASP A 26 -4.10 -3.77 -17.70
CA ASP A 26 -4.19 -2.31 -17.68
C ASP A 26 -4.78 -1.86 -16.35
N LEU A 27 -4.17 -0.84 -15.72
CA LEU A 27 -4.67 -0.21 -14.50
C LEU A 27 -4.18 1.23 -14.43
N GLN A 28 -5.10 2.15 -14.24
CA GLN A 28 -4.79 3.54 -13.92
C GLN A 28 -5.06 3.81 -12.44
N ILE A 29 -4.12 4.42 -11.74
CA ILE A 29 -4.29 4.83 -10.34
C ILE A 29 -4.86 6.23 -10.30
N SER A 30 -5.93 6.43 -9.54
CA SER A 30 -6.58 7.73 -9.36
C SER A 30 -5.74 8.65 -8.46
N PRO A 31 -5.22 9.78 -8.97
CA PRO A 31 -4.36 10.67 -8.17
C PRO A 31 -5.10 11.26 -6.97
N GLY A 32 -4.40 11.41 -5.84
CA GLY A 32 -4.92 11.99 -4.60
C GLY A 32 -6.02 11.16 -3.93
N LYS A 33 -6.16 9.88 -4.29
CA LYS A 33 -7.15 8.96 -3.73
C LYS A 33 -6.49 7.75 -3.09
N ILE A 34 -7.27 7.05 -2.28
CA ILE A 34 -6.93 5.75 -1.71
C ILE A 34 -7.51 4.66 -2.61
N THR A 35 -6.64 3.99 -3.36
CA THR A 35 -6.97 2.80 -4.15
C THR A 35 -6.57 1.55 -3.36
N THR A 36 -7.53 0.65 -3.10
CA THR A 36 -7.25 -0.60 -2.40
C THR A 36 -7.39 -1.80 -3.35
N ILE A 37 -6.35 -2.61 -3.43
CA ILE A 37 -6.32 -3.82 -4.24
C ILE A 37 -6.72 -5.00 -3.37
N VAL A 38 -7.79 -5.70 -3.75
CA VAL A 38 -8.34 -6.88 -3.05
C VAL A 38 -8.41 -8.09 -3.98
N GLY A 39 -8.53 -9.27 -3.41
CA GLY A 39 -8.65 -10.53 -4.17
C GLY A 39 -8.11 -11.71 -3.39
N ALA A 40 -8.36 -12.92 -3.87
CA ALA A 40 -7.90 -14.15 -3.24
C ALA A 40 -6.36 -14.23 -3.13
N ASN A 41 -5.87 -15.08 -2.22
CA ASN A 41 -4.42 -15.28 -2.08
C ASN A 41 -3.83 -15.86 -3.38
N GLY A 42 -2.66 -15.34 -3.77
CA GLY A 42 -1.97 -15.79 -4.99
C GLY A 42 -2.54 -15.23 -6.30
N CYS A 43 -3.55 -14.34 -6.30
CA CYS A 43 -4.12 -13.78 -7.52
C CYS A 43 -3.26 -12.68 -8.18
N GLY A 44 -2.11 -12.29 -7.60
CA GLY A 44 -1.16 -11.36 -8.23
C GLY A 44 -1.09 -9.96 -7.61
N LYS A 45 -1.80 -9.64 -6.52
CA LYS A 45 -1.84 -8.30 -5.89
C LYS A 45 -0.45 -7.72 -5.58
N SER A 46 0.35 -8.43 -4.78
CA SER A 46 1.71 -8.01 -4.43
C SER A 46 2.65 -7.99 -5.64
N THR A 47 2.41 -8.86 -6.64
CA THR A 47 3.17 -8.86 -7.91
C THR A 47 2.91 -7.57 -8.68
N LEU A 48 1.65 -7.16 -8.79
CA LEU A 48 1.26 -5.89 -9.41
C LEU A 48 1.89 -4.71 -8.65
N LEU A 49 1.74 -4.67 -7.32
CA LEU A 49 2.28 -3.60 -6.49
C LEU A 49 3.81 -3.47 -6.63
N ARG A 50 4.54 -4.60 -6.66
CA ARG A 50 5.99 -4.62 -6.89
C ARG A 50 6.38 -4.10 -8.27
N SER A 51 5.56 -4.34 -9.28
CA SER A 51 5.79 -3.79 -10.62
C SER A 51 5.55 -2.28 -10.64
N LEU A 52 4.46 -1.80 -10.05
CA LEU A 52 4.19 -0.37 -9.88
C LEU A 52 5.34 0.33 -9.14
N ALA A 53 5.93 -0.34 -8.13
CA ALA A 53 7.08 0.14 -7.36
C ALA A 53 8.42 0.00 -8.08
N ARG A 54 8.47 -0.45 -9.35
CA ARG A 54 9.70 -0.69 -10.10
C ARG A 54 10.60 -1.82 -9.53
N LEU A 55 10.09 -2.64 -8.62
CA LEU A 55 10.84 -3.78 -8.08
C LEU A 55 10.76 -5.02 -8.98
N LEU A 56 9.75 -5.10 -9.83
CA LEU A 56 9.58 -6.16 -10.81
C LEU A 56 9.38 -5.53 -12.20
N SER A 57 10.27 -5.86 -13.12
CA SER A 57 10.16 -5.38 -14.50
C SER A 57 9.15 -6.22 -15.28
N PRO A 58 8.19 -5.62 -15.98
CA PRO A 58 7.30 -6.35 -16.87
C PRO A 58 8.08 -7.04 -17.99
N SER A 59 7.65 -8.25 -18.38
CA SER A 59 8.14 -8.95 -19.57
C SER A 59 7.51 -8.40 -20.86
N ALA A 60 6.31 -7.80 -20.76
CA ALA A 60 5.65 -7.03 -21.81
C ALA A 60 4.85 -5.89 -21.19
N GLY A 61 4.57 -4.85 -21.96
CA GLY A 61 3.93 -3.62 -21.47
C GLY A 61 4.89 -2.78 -20.64
N GLN A 62 4.35 -1.81 -19.91
CA GLN A 62 5.15 -0.91 -19.09
C GLN A 62 4.36 -0.33 -17.91
N VAL A 63 5.07 0.07 -16.84
CA VAL A 63 4.54 0.95 -15.80
C VAL A 63 4.96 2.37 -16.12
N VAL A 64 4.00 3.29 -16.11
CA VAL A 64 4.16 4.68 -16.53
C VAL A 64 3.93 5.61 -15.35
N LEU A 65 4.88 6.52 -15.12
CA LEU A 65 4.80 7.62 -14.15
C LEU A 65 4.91 8.93 -14.93
N ASP A 66 3.88 9.77 -14.90
CA ASP A 66 3.79 11.05 -15.63
C ASP A 66 4.16 10.92 -17.12
N GLY A 67 3.54 9.96 -17.80
CA GLY A 67 3.72 9.73 -19.22
C GLY A 67 5.06 9.12 -19.63
N LYS A 68 5.92 8.68 -18.66
CA LYS A 68 7.20 8.03 -18.95
C LYS A 68 7.32 6.72 -18.17
N SER A 69 7.91 5.71 -18.82
CA SER A 69 8.18 4.44 -18.13
C SER A 69 9.02 4.66 -16.87
N VAL A 70 8.60 4.05 -15.76
CA VAL A 70 9.35 4.10 -14.48
C VAL A 70 10.77 3.56 -14.61
N HIS A 71 11.00 2.63 -15.53
CA HIS A 71 12.32 2.05 -15.79
C HIS A 71 13.24 2.96 -16.61
N ALA A 72 12.68 3.93 -17.35
CA ALA A 72 13.44 4.91 -18.13
C ALA A 72 13.92 6.12 -17.28
N ARG A 73 13.39 6.27 -16.04
CA ARG A 73 13.77 7.36 -15.14
C ARG A 73 14.93 6.96 -14.22
N PRO A 74 15.78 7.91 -13.74
CA PRO A 74 16.73 7.65 -12.68
C PRO A 74 16.03 7.12 -11.41
N THR A 75 16.59 6.09 -10.76
CA THR A 75 16.00 5.46 -9.58
C THR A 75 15.70 6.46 -8.47
N LYS A 76 16.60 7.42 -8.25
CA LYS A 76 16.45 8.45 -7.20
C LYS A 76 15.32 9.43 -7.50
N GLU A 77 15.05 9.71 -8.76
CA GLU A 77 13.92 10.55 -9.18
C GLU A 77 12.59 9.85 -8.86
N VAL A 78 12.46 8.58 -9.25
CA VAL A 78 11.27 7.76 -8.94
C VAL A 78 11.08 7.64 -7.43
N ALA A 79 12.13 7.37 -6.66
CA ALA A 79 12.08 7.20 -5.21
C ALA A 79 11.69 8.48 -4.43
N ARG A 80 11.74 9.66 -5.04
CA ARG A 80 11.23 10.90 -4.45
C ARG A 80 9.74 11.11 -4.67
N ILE A 81 9.17 10.43 -5.67
CA ILE A 81 7.76 10.56 -6.03
C ILE A 81 6.96 9.38 -5.47
N LEU A 82 7.57 8.19 -5.47
CA LEU A 82 6.92 6.94 -5.17
C LEU A 82 7.63 6.21 -4.03
N GLY A 83 6.95 6.09 -2.89
CA GLY A 83 7.37 5.30 -1.73
C GLY A 83 6.76 3.91 -1.75
N LEU A 84 7.46 2.96 -1.12
CA LEU A 84 6.97 1.59 -0.99
C LEU A 84 7.22 1.05 0.41
N LEU A 85 6.18 0.45 0.99
CA LEU A 85 6.27 -0.48 2.10
C LEU A 85 5.99 -1.91 1.58
N PRO A 86 7.00 -2.78 1.49
CA PRO A 86 6.78 -4.17 1.07
C PRO A 86 6.20 -5.01 2.22
N GLN A 87 5.58 -6.14 1.92
CA GLN A 87 4.94 -7.06 2.87
C GLN A 87 5.91 -7.58 3.95
N SER A 88 7.15 -7.86 3.58
CA SER A 88 8.18 -8.42 4.47
C SER A 88 9.47 -7.61 4.34
N PRO A 89 9.52 -6.42 4.93
CA PRO A 89 10.72 -5.60 4.89
C PRO A 89 11.80 -6.16 5.81
N VAL A 90 13.08 -6.00 5.40
CA VAL A 90 14.25 -6.49 6.14
C VAL A 90 15.08 -5.30 6.63
N ALA A 91 15.37 -5.28 7.92
CA ALA A 91 16.29 -4.34 8.53
C ALA A 91 17.67 -4.97 8.76
N PRO A 92 18.75 -4.20 8.76
CA PRO A 92 20.03 -4.67 9.27
C PRO A 92 19.93 -5.03 10.74
N GLU A 93 20.64 -6.08 11.16
CA GLU A 93 20.71 -6.52 12.54
C GLU A 93 21.20 -5.40 13.46
N GLY A 94 20.53 -5.23 14.60
CA GLY A 94 20.90 -4.24 15.61
C GLY A 94 20.64 -2.77 15.26
N ILE A 95 19.98 -2.48 14.13
CA ILE A 95 19.69 -1.08 13.77
C ILE A 95 18.70 -0.44 14.73
N ALA A 96 18.98 0.80 15.16
CA ALA A 96 18.04 1.59 15.97
C ALA A 96 16.82 2.02 15.11
N VAL A 97 15.67 2.15 15.76
CA VAL A 97 14.42 2.58 15.12
C VAL A 97 14.59 3.93 14.41
N ALA A 98 15.18 4.92 15.06
CA ALA A 98 15.39 6.24 14.46
C ALA A 98 16.27 6.17 13.20
N ASP A 99 17.31 5.31 13.20
CA ASP A 99 18.19 5.11 12.07
C ASP A 99 17.47 4.40 10.91
N LEU A 100 16.61 3.42 11.21
CA LEU A 100 15.79 2.75 10.21
C LEU A 100 14.82 3.74 9.56
N VAL A 101 14.08 4.51 10.36
CA VAL A 101 13.15 5.53 9.85
C VAL A 101 13.90 6.59 9.02
N GLY A 102 15.08 6.98 9.49
CA GLY A 102 15.97 7.89 8.78
C GLY A 102 16.41 7.41 7.39
N ARG A 103 16.40 6.10 7.12
CA ARG A 103 16.67 5.58 5.76
C ARG A 103 15.61 6.01 4.75
N GLY A 104 14.40 6.34 5.20
CA GLY A 104 13.38 6.95 4.35
C GLY A 104 13.87 8.26 3.67
N ARG A 105 14.85 8.96 4.29
CA ARG A 105 15.40 10.21 3.75
C ARG A 105 16.45 10.00 2.64
N HIS A 106 16.92 8.77 2.39
CA HIS A 106 17.96 8.50 1.39
C HIS A 106 17.70 9.11 0.00
N PRO A 107 16.48 9.09 -0.57
CA PRO A 107 16.22 9.70 -1.86
C PRO A 107 16.46 11.22 -1.89
N HIS A 108 16.31 11.90 -0.74
CA HIS A 108 16.47 13.35 -0.61
C HIS A 108 17.92 13.76 -0.35
N GLN A 109 18.75 12.88 0.18
CA GLN A 109 20.13 13.18 0.52
C GLN A 109 21.04 13.27 -0.72
N LYS A 110 21.99 14.20 -0.69
CA LYS A 110 23.09 14.25 -1.66
C LYS A 110 24.23 13.31 -1.19
N VAL A 111 25.01 12.82 -2.13
CA VAL A 111 26.21 12.03 -1.81
C VAL A 111 27.13 12.87 -0.91
N LEU A 112 27.52 12.33 0.24
CA LEU A 112 28.34 12.98 1.27
C LEU A 112 27.68 14.15 2.02
N ALA A 113 26.37 14.40 1.85
CA ALA A 113 25.69 15.43 2.63
C ALA A 113 25.39 14.92 4.05
N ARG A 114 25.56 15.82 5.04
CA ARG A 114 25.05 15.60 6.39
C ARG A 114 23.52 15.77 6.39
N TRP A 115 22.84 15.20 7.37
CA TRP A 115 21.42 15.42 7.61
C TRP A 115 21.15 16.91 7.78
N SER A 116 20.09 17.38 7.13
CA SER A 116 19.55 18.72 7.34
C SER A 116 18.65 18.76 8.58
N ALA A 117 18.36 19.94 9.12
CA ALA A 117 17.36 20.10 10.19
C ALA A 117 16.00 19.52 9.76
N HIS A 118 15.61 19.74 8.51
CA HIS A 118 14.38 19.19 7.95
C HIS A 118 14.35 17.64 7.96
N ASP A 119 15.47 16.94 7.69
CA ASP A 119 15.49 15.50 7.75
C ASP A 119 15.22 14.97 9.18
N TYR A 120 15.74 15.67 10.21
CA TYR A 120 15.46 15.32 11.61
C TYR A 120 13.99 15.59 11.98
N GLU A 121 13.42 16.71 11.54
CA GLU A 121 12.01 17.05 11.74
C GLU A 121 11.09 16.00 11.12
N VAL A 122 11.33 15.65 9.86
CA VAL A 122 10.52 14.64 9.15
C VAL A 122 10.57 13.28 9.84
N VAL A 123 11.74 12.85 10.32
CA VAL A 123 11.86 11.58 11.05
C VAL A 123 11.12 11.64 12.38
N ALA A 124 11.23 12.75 13.12
CA ALA A 124 10.52 12.93 14.38
C ALA A 124 9.00 12.94 14.17
N ASP A 125 8.51 13.63 13.14
CA ASP A 125 7.09 13.68 12.78
C ASP A 125 6.56 12.29 12.38
N ALA A 126 7.34 11.53 11.60
CA ALA A 126 6.96 10.18 11.19
C ALA A 126 6.87 9.21 12.39
N LEU A 127 7.81 9.31 13.34
CA LEU A 127 7.79 8.54 14.58
C LEU A 127 6.58 8.91 15.46
N ALA A 128 6.30 10.21 15.58
CA ALA A 128 5.14 10.70 16.35
C ALA A 128 3.82 10.25 15.72
N ALA A 129 3.67 10.38 14.39
CA ALA A 129 2.47 10.00 13.66
C ALA A 129 2.13 8.50 13.78
N THR A 130 3.14 7.65 13.98
CA THR A 130 2.96 6.20 14.14
C THR A 130 2.99 5.73 15.60
N GLY A 131 3.07 6.66 16.57
CA GLY A 131 3.15 6.33 18.00
C GLY A 131 4.38 5.50 18.37
N THR A 132 5.53 5.76 17.71
CA THR A 132 6.78 5.00 17.90
C THR A 132 7.93 5.84 18.43
N THR A 133 7.69 7.08 18.84
CA THR A 133 8.73 8.01 19.33
C THR A 133 9.51 7.43 20.52
N GLU A 134 8.83 6.77 21.46
CA GLU A 134 9.48 6.17 22.63
C GLU A 134 10.36 4.95 22.30
N LEU A 135 10.26 4.45 21.09
CA LEU A 135 11.03 3.31 20.59
C LEU A 135 12.29 3.75 19.82
N ALA A 136 12.51 5.05 19.63
CA ALA A 136 13.50 5.61 18.71
C ALA A 136 14.92 5.03 18.90
N ASP A 137 15.34 4.84 20.15
CA ASP A 137 16.68 4.34 20.52
C ASP A 137 16.75 2.81 20.64
N ARG A 138 15.61 2.09 20.51
CA ARG A 138 15.60 0.63 20.60
C ARG A 138 16.07 -0.01 19.31
N SER A 139 16.65 -1.22 19.43
CA SER A 139 16.88 -2.06 18.26
C SER A 139 15.55 -2.54 17.66
N VAL A 140 15.45 -2.52 16.32
CA VAL A 140 14.27 -3.05 15.61
C VAL A 140 14.04 -4.54 15.91
N ASP A 141 15.08 -5.28 16.22
CA ASP A 141 15.01 -6.72 16.52
C ASP A 141 14.29 -7.01 17.86
N GLU A 142 14.29 -6.03 18.79
CA GLU A 142 13.64 -6.13 20.09
C GLU A 142 12.13 -5.84 20.05
N LEU A 143 11.61 -5.39 18.91
CA LEU A 143 10.23 -4.94 18.78
C LEU A 143 9.26 -6.11 18.57
N SER A 144 8.05 -5.97 19.15
CA SER A 144 6.93 -6.83 18.78
C SER A 144 6.57 -6.68 17.29
N GLY A 145 5.85 -7.64 16.73
CA GLY A 145 5.43 -7.56 15.32
C GLY A 145 4.67 -6.28 14.98
N GLY A 146 3.73 -5.87 15.84
CA GLY A 146 2.96 -4.64 15.65
C GLY A 146 3.80 -3.37 15.80
N GLN A 147 4.72 -3.31 16.78
CA GLN A 147 5.65 -2.19 16.91
C GLN A 147 6.55 -2.09 15.68
N ARG A 148 7.09 -3.21 15.21
CA ARG A 148 7.93 -3.27 14.02
C ARG A 148 7.18 -2.79 12.78
N GLN A 149 5.92 -3.20 12.60
CA GLN A 149 5.09 -2.75 11.48
C GLN A 149 4.89 -1.23 11.48
N ARG A 150 4.58 -0.63 12.64
CA ARG A 150 4.44 0.83 12.76
C ARG A 150 5.74 1.58 12.47
N VAL A 151 6.89 1.04 12.86
CA VAL A 151 8.21 1.62 12.54
C VAL A 151 8.47 1.57 11.02
N TRP A 152 8.09 0.50 10.33
CA TRP A 152 8.20 0.43 8.88
C TRP A 152 7.29 1.42 8.16
N ILE A 153 6.09 1.65 8.71
CA ILE A 153 5.19 2.70 8.21
C ILE A 153 5.83 4.07 8.43
N ALA A 154 6.42 4.33 9.62
CA ALA A 154 7.16 5.58 9.88
C ALA A 154 8.27 5.81 8.84
N MET A 155 9.05 4.77 8.50
CA MET A 155 10.08 4.86 7.45
C MET A 155 9.48 5.23 6.09
N ALA A 156 8.34 4.62 5.72
CA ALA A 156 7.66 4.95 4.47
C ALA A 156 7.14 6.40 4.47
N LEU A 157 6.60 6.89 5.59
CA LEU A 157 6.17 8.28 5.75
C LEU A 157 7.33 9.26 5.69
N ALA A 158 8.50 8.89 6.25
CA ALA A 158 9.70 9.70 6.22
C ALA A 158 10.27 9.89 4.80
N GLN A 159 9.82 9.12 3.81
CA GLN A 159 10.17 9.37 2.41
C GLN A 159 9.51 10.64 1.84
N GLU A 160 8.41 11.14 2.42
CA GLU A 160 7.65 12.31 1.93
C GLU A 160 7.35 12.22 0.43
N THR A 161 6.78 11.11 -0.01
CA THR A 161 6.46 10.87 -1.42
C THR A 161 5.01 11.23 -1.74
N ASP A 162 4.75 11.66 -2.99
CA ASP A 162 3.39 12.00 -3.47
C ASP A 162 2.54 10.76 -3.74
N ILE A 163 3.18 9.61 -4.00
CA ILE A 163 2.54 8.31 -4.18
C ILE A 163 3.11 7.33 -3.14
N LEU A 164 2.25 6.65 -2.40
CA LEU A 164 2.63 5.66 -1.40
C LEU A 164 2.00 4.31 -1.73
N LEU A 165 2.85 3.30 -1.97
CA LEU A 165 2.45 1.92 -2.22
C LEU A 165 2.67 1.09 -0.96
N LEU A 166 1.65 0.35 -0.50
CA LEU A 166 1.67 -0.40 0.75
C LEU A 166 1.20 -1.84 0.52
N ASP A 167 2.09 -2.80 0.74
CA ASP A 167 1.77 -4.22 0.61
C ASP A 167 1.40 -4.78 2.00
N GLU A 168 0.09 -4.90 2.27
CA GLU A 168 -0.49 -5.40 3.51
C GLU A 168 -0.04 -4.63 4.78
N PRO A 169 -0.25 -3.30 4.84
CA PRO A 169 0.26 -2.47 5.92
C PRO A 169 -0.33 -2.80 7.31
N THR A 170 -1.46 -3.51 7.36
CA THR A 170 -2.18 -3.85 8.60
C THR A 170 -1.88 -5.25 9.12
N THR A 171 -1.04 -6.03 8.44
CA THR A 171 -0.64 -7.37 8.87
C THR A 171 0.15 -7.30 10.17
N PHE A 172 -0.07 -8.25 11.08
CA PHE A 172 0.49 -8.32 12.44
C PHE A 172 0.00 -7.25 13.44
N LEU A 173 -0.94 -6.38 13.05
CA LEU A 173 -1.56 -5.40 13.94
C LEU A 173 -2.85 -5.95 14.55
N ASP A 174 -3.11 -5.61 15.79
CA ASP A 174 -4.45 -5.78 16.38
C ASP A 174 -5.45 -4.77 15.76
N VAL A 175 -6.73 -4.98 16.02
CA VAL A 175 -7.81 -4.20 15.40
C VAL A 175 -7.68 -2.69 15.67
N ALA A 176 -7.25 -2.29 16.88
CA ALA A 176 -7.11 -0.87 17.21
C ALA A 176 -6.00 -0.22 16.36
N HIS A 177 -4.85 -0.86 16.31
CA HIS A 177 -3.72 -0.36 15.53
C HIS A 177 -3.96 -0.43 14.00
N GLN A 178 -4.77 -1.40 13.51
CA GLN A 178 -5.19 -1.41 12.10
C GLN A 178 -5.98 -0.15 11.74
N VAL A 179 -6.94 0.22 12.61
CA VAL A 179 -7.75 1.42 12.43
C VAL A 179 -6.87 2.68 12.48
N GLU A 180 -5.99 2.81 13.49
CA GLU A 180 -5.08 3.95 13.62
C GLU A 180 -4.21 4.16 12.37
N VAL A 181 -3.66 3.08 11.81
CA VAL A 181 -2.86 3.14 10.58
C VAL A 181 -3.70 3.57 9.38
N LEU A 182 -4.90 3.02 9.22
CA LEU A 182 -5.76 3.38 8.10
C LEU A 182 -6.31 4.80 8.21
N ASP A 183 -6.60 5.28 9.43
CA ASP A 183 -6.96 6.67 9.70
C ASP A 183 -5.80 7.61 9.34
N LEU A 184 -4.57 7.27 9.76
CA LEU A 184 -3.36 8.04 9.41
C LEU A 184 -3.15 8.13 7.89
N LEU A 185 -3.34 7.03 7.16
CA LEU A 185 -3.25 7.03 5.71
C LEU A 185 -4.35 7.89 5.07
N THR A 186 -5.56 7.87 5.63
CA THR A 186 -6.66 8.73 5.20
C THR A 186 -6.33 10.20 5.42
N ASP A 187 -5.81 10.55 6.59
CA ASP A 187 -5.38 11.92 6.92
C ASP A 187 -4.31 12.43 5.95
N LEU A 188 -3.35 11.58 5.57
CA LEU A 188 -2.34 11.92 4.57
C LEU A 188 -2.94 12.18 3.19
N SER A 189 -3.87 11.33 2.75
CA SER A 189 -4.56 11.51 1.47
C SER A 189 -5.36 12.80 1.47
N VAL A 190 -6.13 13.08 2.52
CA VAL A 190 -6.99 14.27 2.62
C VAL A 190 -6.18 15.56 2.80
N SER A 191 -5.18 15.55 3.70
CA SER A 191 -4.45 16.78 4.06
C SER A 191 -3.35 17.17 3.08
N ARG A 192 -2.68 16.18 2.46
CA ARG A 192 -1.55 16.40 1.56
C ARG A 192 -1.85 16.08 0.10
N GLY A 193 -3.00 15.45 -0.20
CA GLY A 193 -3.32 14.95 -1.53
C GLY A 193 -2.46 13.74 -1.95
N THR A 194 -1.91 13.01 -0.98
CA THR A 194 -1.07 11.83 -1.25
C THR A 194 -1.91 10.74 -1.91
N THR A 195 -1.43 10.23 -3.04
CA THR A 195 -2.03 9.08 -3.70
C THR A 195 -1.60 7.82 -2.96
N ILE A 196 -2.54 7.01 -2.50
CA ILE A 196 -2.26 5.78 -1.76
C ILE A 196 -2.77 4.57 -2.53
N VAL A 197 -1.89 3.59 -2.74
CA VAL A 197 -2.27 2.28 -3.28
C VAL A 197 -1.90 1.23 -2.25
N MET A 198 -2.87 0.50 -1.74
CA MET A 198 -2.60 -0.51 -0.73
C MET A 198 -3.26 -1.86 -1.07
N VAL A 199 -2.61 -2.93 -0.67
CA VAL A 199 -3.18 -4.27 -0.67
C VAL A 199 -3.75 -4.54 0.71
N LEU A 200 -5.01 -4.93 0.80
CA LEU A 200 -5.62 -5.37 2.05
C LEU A 200 -6.25 -6.76 1.88
N HIS A 201 -6.21 -7.55 2.97
CA HIS A 201 -6.90 -8.86 3.04
C HIS A 201 -8.32 -8.72 3.59
N ASP A 202 -8.54 -7.80 4.51
CA ASP A 202 -9.86 -7.55 5.09
C ASP A 202 -10.70 -6.70 4.13
N LEU A 203 -11.72 -7.32 3.54
CA LEU A 203 -12.59 -6.67 2.57
C LEU A 203 -13.46 -5.57 3.19
N ASN A 204 -13.79 -5.69 4.49
CA ASN A 204 -14.58 -4.67 5.18
C ASN A 204 -13.73 -3.43 5.47
N LEU A 205 -12.49 -3.60 5.89
CA LEU A 205 -11.54 -2.48 6.01
C LEU A 205 -11.23 -1.87 4.64
N ALA A 206 -11.03 -2.69 3.62
CA ALA A 206 -10.83 -2.20 2.26
C ALA A 206 -12.01 -1.35 1.77
N ALA A 207 -13.25 -1.83 1.96
CA ALA A 207 -14.44 -1.08 1.57
C ALA A 207 -14.62 0.21 2.37
N ARG A 208 -14.27 0.20 3.66
CA ARG A 208 -14.42 1.35 4.56
C ARG A 208 -13.49 2.50 4.19
N TYR A 209 -12.24 2.19 3.90
CA TYR A 209 -11.17 3.19 3.73
C TYR A 209 -10.85 3.56 2.28
N ALA A 210 -11.24 2.74 1.30
CA ALA A 210 -10.97 3.04 -0.09
C ALA A 210 -11.93 4.10 -0.68
N ASP A 211 -11.36 4.95 -1.53
CA ASP A 211 -12.13 5.72 -2.52
C ASP A 211 -12.43 4.85 -3.74
N GLU A 212 -11.50 3.97 -4.09
CA GLU A 212 -11.58 3.07 -5.23
C GLU A 212 -11.06 1.67 -4.86
N LEU A 213 -11.82 0.63 -5.23
CA LEU A 213 -11.44 -0.76 -5.10
C LEU A 213 -11.04 -1.35 -6.44
N VAL A 214 -9.95 -2.11 -6.44
CA VAL A 214 -9.50 -2.94 -7.56
C VAL A 214 -9.61 -4.40 -7.12
N ALA A 215 -10.64 -5.10 -7.57
CA ALA A 215 -10.81 -6.53 -7.31
C ALA A 215 -10.02 -7.35 -8.35
N MET A 216 -9.08 -8.16 -7.88
CA MET A 216 -8.26 -9.02 -8.73
C MET A 216 -8.63 -10.49 -8.59
N LYS A 217 -8.66 -11.19 -9.74
CA LYS A 217 -8.84 -12.64 -9.83
C LYS A 217 -7.89 -13.19 -10.89
N GLU A 218 -7.12 -14.23 -10.54
CA GLU A 218 -6.28 -14.99 -11.49
C GLU A 218 -5.39 -14.10 -12.39
N GLY A 219 -4.72 -13.11 -11.79
CA GLY A 219 -3.80 -12.21 -12.50
C GLY A 219 -4.47 -11.12 -13.34
N ARG A 220 -5.77 -10.92 -13.22
CA ARG A 220 -6.53 -9.91 -13.97
C ARG A 220 -7.29 -8.98 -13.05
N VAL A 221 -7.54 -7.77 -13.49
CA VAL A 221 -8.54 -6.89 -12.87
C VAL A 221 -9.92 -7.41 -13.23
N HIS A 222 -10.69 -7.81 -12.22
CA HIS A 222 -12.05 -8.33 -12.38
C HIS A 222 -13.09 -7.21 -12.30
N ALA A 223 -12.88 -6.26 -11.38
CA ALA A 223 -13.72 -5.07 -11.25
C ALA A 223 -12.89 -3.93 -10.67
N ILE A 224 -13.25 -2.70 -11.03
CA ILE A 224 -12.69 -1.46 -10.50
C ILE A 224 -13.82 -0.45 -10.32
N GLY A 225 -13.80 0.31 -9.23
CA GLY A 225 -14.79 1.35 -8.96
C GLY A 225 -14.92 1.70 -7.50
N ALA A 226 -15.92 2.49 -7.16
CA ALA A 226 -16.20 2.84 -5.78
C ALA A 226 -16.63 1.59 -4.99
N PRO A 227 -16.35 1.52 -3.66
CA PRO A 227 -16.68 0.34 -2.87
C PRO A 227 -18.12 -0.15 -3.00
N GLN A 228 -19.10 0.76 -3.08
CA GLN A 228 -20.50 0.41 -3.24
C GLN A 228 -20.85 -0.25 -4.57
N ASP A 229 -20.05 -0.02 -5.60
CA ASP A 229 -20.27 -0.58 -6.93
C ASP A 229 -19.54 -1.93 -7.09
N VAL A 230 -18.42 -2.11 -6.39
CA VAL A 230 -17.56 -3.29 -6.48
C VAL A 230 -17.95 -4.36 -5.47
N VAL A 231 -18.25 -4.00 -4.21
CA VAL A 231 -18.54 -4.98 -3.15
C VAL A 231 -20.00 -5.42 -3.24
N THR A 232 -20.25 -6.39 -4.11
CA THR A 232 -21.56 -7.06 -4.28
C THR A 232 -21.46 -8.52 -3.86
N ALA A 233 -22.58 -9.14 -3.48
CA ALA A 233 -22.61 -10.55 -3.09
C ALA A 233 -22.07 -11.46 -4.20
N ALA A 234 -22.43 -11.18 -5.45
CA ALA A 234 -21.97 -11.92 -6.62
C ALA A 234 -20.45 -11.80 -6.83
N LEU A 235 -19.88 -10.57 -6.72
CA LEU A 235 -18.46 -10.38 -6.88
C LEU A 235 -17.67 -11.07 -5.76
N VAL A 236 -18.13 -10.97 -4.50
CA VAL A 236 -17.48 -11.63 -3.37
C VAL A 236 -17.49 -13.15 -3.53
N GLU A 237 -18.59 -13.72 -3.97
CA GLU A 237 -18.67 -15.16 -4.27
C GLU A 237 -17.73 -15.52 -5.42
N GLU A 238 -17.73 -14.76 -6.49
CA GLU A 238 -16.92 -15.05 -7.68
C GLU A 238 -15.40 -14.90 -7.41
N VAL A 239 -14.98 -13.83 -6.74
CA VAL A 239 -13.55 -13.52 -6.54
C VAL A 239 -12.96 -14.28 -5.35
N PHE A 240 -13.73 -14.46 -4.28
CA PHE A 240 -13.25 -15.07 -3.03
C PHE A 240 -13.80 -16.49 -2.78
N GLY A 241 -14.76 -16.94 -3.57
CA GLY A 241 -15.42 -18.23 -3.37
C GLY A 241 -16.22 -18.31 -2.06
N LEU A 242 -16.74 -17.18 -1.58
CA LEU A 242 -17.33 -17.03 -0.26
C LEU A 242 -18.82 -16.69 -0.37
N ALA A 243 -19.69 -17.60 0.09
CA ALA A 243 -21.10 -17.28 0.26
C ALA A 243 -21.25 -16.16 1.32
N ASN A 244 -22.02 -15.13 1.00
CA ASN A 244 -22.03 -13.91 1.79
C ASN A 244 -23.36 -13.16 1.70
N GLN A 245 -23.54 -12.22 2.61
CA GLN A 245 -24.59 -11.20 2.58
C GLN A 245 -23.93 -9.83 2.67
N ILE A 246 -24.35 -8.90 1.83
CA ILE A 246 -23.90 -7.50 1.90
C ILE A 246 -24.90 -6.72 2.72
N THR A 247 -24.38 -6.00 3.70
CA THR A 247 -25.10 -5.01 4.51
C THR A 247 -24.41 -3.67 4.43
N ILE A 248 -25.00 -2.65 5.03
CA ILE A 248 -24.37 -1.32 5.15
C ILE A 248 -23.71 -1.21 6.52
N ASP A 249 -22.45 -0.86 6.55
CA ASP A 249 -21.73 -0.54 7.79
C ASP A 249 -22.35 0.71 8.43
N PRO A 250 -22.88 0.60 9.66
CA PRO A 250 -23.59 1.71 10.31
C PRO A 250 -22.68 2.89 10.65
N VAL A 251 -21.36 2.73 10.64
CA VAL A 251 -20.40 3.78 10.98
C VAL A 251 -19.96 4.54 9.73
N SER A 252 -19.54 3.81 8.70
CA SER A 252 -18.98 4.42 7.47
C SER A 252 -20.00 4.63 6.36
N GLY A 253 -21.16 3.98 6.42
CA GLY A 253 -22.14 3.97 5.33
C GLY A 253 -21.70 3.19 4.09
N LYS A 254 -20.56 2.47 4.17
CA LYS A 254 -20.01 1.67 3.09
C LYS A 254 -20.53 0.23 3.12
N PRO A 255 -20.43 -0.55 2.05
CA PRO A 255 -20.81 -1.96 2.06
C PRO A 255 -19.97 -2.76 3.06
N MET A 256 -20.61 -3.68 3.74
CA MET A 256 -20.00 -4.60 4.70
C MET A 256 -20.38 -6.03 4.31
N VAL A 257 -19.36 -6.87 4.17
CA VAL A 257 -19.49 -8.30 3.84
C VAL A 257 -19.66 -9.10 5.12
N THR A 258 -20.77 -9.84 5.23
CA THR A 258 -20.99 -10.83 6.27
C THR A 258 -20.86 -12.23 5.66
N PRO A 259 -19.79 -12.99 5.99
CA PRO A 259 -19.61 -14.32 5.45
C PRO A 259 -20.66 -15.31 5.98
N ILE A 260 -21.14 -16.17 5.10
CA ILE A 260 -22.10 -17.23 5.45
C ILE A 260 -21.32 -18.55 5.53
N GLY A 261 -21.09 -19.02 6.75
CA GLY A 261 -20.49 -20.32 7.00
C GLY A 261 -21.50 -21.45 6.99
N ARG A 262 -21.11 -22.65 6.62
CA ARG A 262 -21.97 -23.85 6.50
C ARG A 262 -22.77 -24.20 7.77
N HIS A 263 -22.37 -23.74 8.93
CA HIS A 263 -23.02 -24.00 10.23
C HIS A 263 -23.98 -22.89 10.67
N HIS A 264 -24.11 -21.79 9.92
CA HIS A 264 -24.88 -20.61 10.28
C HIS A 264 -25.98 -20.28 9.26
N VAL A 265 -26.30 -21.25 8.38
CA VAL A 265 -27.44 -21.12 7.45
C VAL A 265 -28.69 -21.53 8.22
N ARG A 266 -29.61 -20.57 8.44
CA ARG A 266 -30.95 -20.85 8.94
C ARG A 266 -31.96 -20.89 7.80
#